data_7c55a82201f2026a1fdc9b4fdaa23387
#
_entry.id   7c55a82201f2026a1fdc9b4fdaa23387
#
_cell.length_a   1.000
_cell.length_b   1.000
_cell.length_c   1.000
_cell.angle_alpha   90.00
_cell.angle_beta   90.00
_cell.angle_gamma   90.00
#
_symmetry.space_group_name_H-M   'P 1'
#
loop_
_entity.id
_entity.type
_entity.pdbx_description
1 polymer ?
#
loop_
_entity_poly.entity_id
_entity_poly.type
_entity_poly.pdbx_seq_one_letter_code
_entity_poly.pdbx_strand_id
1 'polypeptide(L)'
;MTNTISIKLLNCLARGVQSLGDEARQRVTAFVESQLSAGGGFCDKSGRRDIYYTSFGMLLALVLGIKLNTMRMDDYLQQIDADDLDLVHYAAYKRCCMLNHLAKSKVGFAVKALQREPIRELTSFTAYPNNDMLSPYSQFIIYSLLEDTNNPTPQVALSSYRTADGYTNTPNGQAASTNATAAALMIKGQSEGYDNTEAILLRNMQHECGGFKAEPSTPMPDLLSTATALFTLSCYNVTPQYSASEFIEAHWLDSGGFAATILDSESDVEYTFYGLLALGAL
;
A
#
# COMPACT_ATOMS: atom_id res chain seq x y z
N MET A 1 -7.05 17.12 13.14
CA MET A 1 -7.10 15.66 12.91
C MET A 1 -5.80 15.27 12.22
N THR A 2 -5.05 14.36 12.78
CA THR A 2 -3.90 13.74 12.09
C THR A 2 -4.43 12.96 10.90
N ASN A 3 -3.85 13.14 9.71
CA ASN A 3 -4.23 12.34 8.54
C ASN A 3 -3.91 10.85 8.80
N THR A 4 -4.85 9.95 8.51
CA THR A 4 -4.60 8.50 8.57
C THR A 4 -3.51 8.10 7.59
N ILE A 5 -2.95 6.91 7.77
CA ILE A 5 -1.96 6.34 6.84
C ILE A 5 -2.53 6.29 5.42
N SER A 6 -3.78 5.86 5.27
CA SER A 6 -4.45 5.79 3.96
C SER A 6 -4.63 7.15 3.29
N ILE A 7 -4.90 8.22 4.05
CA ILE A 7 -4.98 9.58 3.49
C ILE A 7 -3.60 10.07 3.03
N LYS A 8 -2.53 9.80 3.81
CA LYS A 8 -1.15 10.13 3.41
C LYS A 8 -0.76 9.40 2.12
N LEU A 9 -1.11 8.12 2.02
CA LEU A 9 -0.86 7.28 0.86
C LEU A 9 -1.62 7.80 -0.37
N LEU A 10 -2.91 8.12 -0.26
CA LEU A 10 -3.70 8.70 -1.35
C LEU A 10 -3.14 10.02 -1.84
N ASN A 11 -2.71 10.90 -0.92
CA ASN A 11 -2.10 12.17 -1.29
C ASN A 11 -0.76 11.97 -2.02
N CYS A 12 0.04 10.99 -1.59
CA CYS A 12 1.27 10.63 -2.25
C CYS A 12 1.00 10.08 -3.67
N LEU A 13 0.07 9.14 -3.79
CA LEU A 13 -0.34 8.57 -5.07
C LEU A 13 -0.87 9.65 -6.04
N ALA A 14 -1.66 10.61 -5.54
CA ALA A 14 -2.15 11.72 -6.34
C ALA A 14 -1.01 12.62 -6.87
N ARG A 15 0.03 12.87 -6.06
CA ARG A 15 1.24 13.58 -6.52
C ARG A 15 1.96 12.80 -7.63
N GLY A 16 2.07 11.46 -7.50
CA GLY A 16 2.64 10.62 -8.55
C GLY A 16 1.90 10.72 -9.88
N VAL A 17 0.55 10.73 -9.84
CA VAL A 17 -0.27 10.97 -11.05
C VAL A 17 -0.06 12.39 -11.61
N GLN A 18 0.10 13.39 -10.73
CA GLN A 18 0.33 14.78 -11.15
C GLN A 18 1.71 15.00 -11.77
N SER A 19 2.72 14.21 -11.39
CA SER A 19 4.06 14.30 -11.95
C SER A 19 4.18 13.72 -13.37
N LEU A 20 3.18 12.91 -13.80
CA LEU A 20 3.14 12.36 -15.14
C LEU A 20 2.81 13.45 -16.19
N GLY A 21 3.49 13.41 -17.35
CA GLY A 21 3.05 14.14 -18.53
C GLY A 21 1.73 13.59 -19.08
N ASP A 22 1.04 14.39 -19.91
CA ASP A 22 -0.30 14.06 -20.42
C ASP A 22 -0.36 12.70 -21.13
N GLU A 23 0.63 12.37 -21.95
CA GLU A 23 0.70 11.09 -22.66
C GLU A 23 0.88 9.92 -21.70
N ALA A 24 1.81 10.00 -20.76
CA ALA A 24 2.02 8.96 -19.75
C ALA A 24 0.77 8.75 -18.90
N ARG A 25 0.10 9.84 -18.48
CA ARG A 25 -1.14 9.78 -17.74
C ARG A 25 -2.26 9.09 -18.52
N GLN A 26 -2.39 9.38 -19.82
CA GLN A 26 -3.37 8.70 -20.68
C GLN A 26 -3.07 7.21 -20.80
N ARG A 27 -1.81 6.82 -20.97
CA ARG A 27 -1.40 5.41 -21.05
C ARG A 27 -1.68 4.67 -19.76
N VAL A 28 -1.34 5.22 -18.58
CA VAL A 28 -1.68 4.62 -17.27
C VAL A 28 -3.18 4.48 -17.12
N THR A 29 -3.95 5.51 -17.48
CA THR A 29 -5.42 5.48 -17.37
C THR A 29 -5.99 4.34 -18.21
N ALA A 30 -5.59 4.24 -19.49
CA ALA A 30 -6.04 3.18 -20.39
C ALA A 30 -5.62 1.79 -19.88
N PHE A 31 -4.40 1.65 -19.34
CA PHE A 31 -3.96 0.41 -18.72
C PHE A 31 -4.85 0.01 -17.54
N VAL A 32 -5.08 0.91 -16.59
CA VAL A 32 -5.92 0.62 -15.40
C VAL A 32 -7.35 0.28 -15.80
N GLU A 33 -7.93 0.98 -16.78
CA GLU A 33 -9.25 0.65 -17.32
C GLU A 33 -9.30 -0.74 -17.95
N SER A 34 -8.23 -1.17 -18.64
CA SER A 34 -8.13 -2.49 -19.25
C SER A 34 -8.10 -3.64 -18.24
N GLN A 35 -7.67 -3.38 -17.00
CA GLN A 35 -7.64 -4.37 -15.92
C GLN A 35 -8.98 -4.52 -15.19
N LEU A 36 -9.95 -3.65 -15.49
CA LEU A 36 -11.28 -3.71 -14.89
C LEU A 36 -12.14 -4.76 -15.59
N SER A 37 -12.66 -5.72 -14.80
CA SER A 37 -13.60 -6.72 -15.30
C SER A 37 -14.97 -6.14 -15.63
N ALA A 38 -15.61 -6.64 -16.67
CA ALA A 38 -16.99 -6.27 -17.03
C ALA A 38 -17.99 -6.56 -15.89
N GLY A 39 -17.72 -7.53 -15.04
CA GLY A 39 -18.55 -7.88 -13.87
C GLY A 39 -18.20 -7.12 -12.58
N GLY A 40 -17.35 -6.08 -12.64
CA GLY A 40 -16.81 -5.40 -11.46
C GLY A 40 -15.58 -6.10 -10.90
N GLY A 41 -14.78 -5.37 -10.11
CA GLY A 41 -13.50 -5.82 -9.61
C GLY A 41 -12.39 -5.75 -10.66
N PHE A 42 -11.15 -5.75 -10.19
CA PHE A 42 -9.95 -5.77 -11.03
C PHE A 42 -9.34 -7.16 -11.07
N CYS A 43 -8.63 -7.45 -12.15
CA CYS A 43 -8.06 -8.76 -12.41
C CYS A 43 -6.60 -8.86 -11.94
N ASP A 44 -6.22 -10.07 -11.54
CA ASP A 44 -4.83 -10.48 -11.36
C ASP A 44 -4.14 -10.70 -12.72
N LYS A 45 -2.85 -11.03 -12.73
CA LYS A 45 -2.07 -11.33 -13.96
C LYS A 45 -2.65 -12.51 -14.78
N SER A 46 -3.45 -13.39 -14.17
CA SER A 46 -4.11 -14.48 -14.88
C SER A 46 -5.47 -14.09 -15.49
N GLY A 47 -5.88 -12.84 -15.36
CA GLY A 47 -7.16 -12.34 -15.83
C GLY A 47 -8.35 -12.70 -14.94
N ARG A 48 -8.12 -13.23 -13.72
CA ARG A 48 -9.18 -13.55 -12.75
C ARG A 48 -9.41 -12.37 -11.82
N ARG A 49 -10.68 -12.09 -11.53
CA ARG A 49 -11.03 -11.06 -10.52
C ARG A 49 -10.49 -11.46 -9.16
N ASP A 50 -9.83 -10.51 -8.50
CA ASP A 50 -9.23 -10.72 -7.20
C ASP A 50 -9.44 -9.50 -6.30
N ILE A 51 -9.76 -9.71 -5.02
CA ILE A 51 -10.08 -8.61 -4.08
C ILE A 51 -8.85 -7.79 -3.69
N TYR A 52 -7.68 -8.43 -3.63
CA TYR A 52 -6.42 -7.76 -3.35
C TYR A 52 -6.06 -6.80 -4.49
N TYR A 53 -6.07 -7.28 -5.74
CA TYR A 53 -5.87 -6.44 -6.94
C TYR A 53 -6.96 -5.39 -7.10
N THR A 54 -8.22 -5.71 -6.74
CA THR A 54 -9.32 -4.74 -6.76
C THR A 54 -9.05 -3.56 -5.84
N SER A 55 -8.44 -3.77 -4.68
CA SER A 55 -8.14 -2.67 -3.76
C SER A 55 -7.15 -1.66 -4.36
N PHE A 56 -6.13 -2.10 -5.08
CA PHE A 56 -5.20 -1.22 -5.80
C PHE A 56 -5.87 -0.54 -6.99
N GLY A 57 -6.62 -1.30 -7.79
CA GLY A 57 -7.31 -0.77 -8.96
C GLY A 57 -8.32 0.33 -8.59
N MET A 58 -9.04 0.20 -7.48
CA MET A 58 -9.97 1.23 -6.99
C MET A 58 -9.25 2.49 -6.51
N LEU A 59 -8.09 2.36 -5.85
CA LEU A 59 -7.27 3.51 -5.44
C LEU A 59 -6.71 4.24 -6.66
N LEU A 60 -6.21 3.48 -7.66
CA LEU A 60 -5.75 4.04 -8.94
C LEU A 60 -6.89 4.74 -9.67
N ALA A 61 -8.07 4.11 -9.77
CA ALA A 61 -9.23 4.71 -10.41
C ALA A 61 -9.63 6.03 -9.75
N LEU A 62 -9.57 6.11 -8.42
CA LEU A 62 -9.87 7.32 -7.67
C LEU A 62 -8.93 8.47 -8.04
N VAL A 63 -7.61 8.25 -8.04
CA VAL A 63 -6.61 9.32 -8.32
C VAL A 63 -6.50 9.68 -9.80
N LEU A 64 -6.80 8.73 -10.70
CA LEU A 64 -6.83 8.96 -12.15
C LEU A 64 -8.16 9.56 -12.64
N GLY A 65 -9.18 9.60 -11.79
CA GLY A 65 -10.52 10.10 -12.14
C GLY A 65 -11.34 9.13 -13.00
N ILE A 66 -11.04 7.83 -12.96
CA ILE A 66 -11.78 6.77 -13.65
C ILE A 66 -13.10 6.53 -12.93
N LYS A 67 -14.22 6.59 -13.68
CA LYS A 67 -15.55 6.35 -13.12
C LYS A 67 -15.87 4.87 -13.09
N LEU A 68 -15.90 4.29 -11.90
CA LEU A 68 -16.29 2.91 -11.70
C LEU A 68 -17.84 2.77 -11.63
N ASN A 69 -18.36 1.65 -12.17
CA ASN A 69 -19.76 1.30 -12.00
C ASN A 69 -19.97 0.71 -10.59
N THR A 70 -20.52 1.53 -9.69
CA THR A 70 -20.70 1.18 -8.28
C THR A 70 -21.67 0.01 -8.05
N MET A 71 -22.65 -0.20 -8.95
CA MET A 71 -23.59 -1.34 -8.84
C MET A 71 -22.88 -2.66 -9.17
N ARG A 72 -22.10 -2.70 -10.27
CA ARG A 72 -21.30 -3.89 -10.60
C ARG A 72 -20.23 -4.18 -9.54
N MET A 73 -19.69 -3.14 -8.93
CA MET A 73 -18.77 -3.31 -7.82
C MET A 73 -19.46 -3.91 -6.59
N ASP A 74 -20.71 -3.50 -6.29
CA ASP A 74 -21.51 -4.14 -5.23
C ASP A 74 -21.77 -5.62 -5.52
N ASP A 75 -22.22 -5.92 -6.76
CA ASP A 75 -22.49 -7.29 -7.17
C ASP A 75 -21.25 -8.17 -7.01
N TYR A 76 -20.08 -7.64 -7.30
CA TYR A 76 -18.80 -8.34 -7.08
C TYR A 76 -18.48 -8.52 -5.59
N LEU A 77 -18.57 -7.45 -4.79
CA LEU A 77 -18.22 -7.49 -3.36
C LEU A 77 -19.18 -8.41 -2.56
N GLN A 78 -20.45 -8.48 -2.95
CA GLN A 78 -21.42 -9.39 -2.32
C GLN A 78 -21.16 -10.88 -2.57
N GLN A 79 -20.37 -11.23 -3.58
CA GLN A 79 -19.98 -12.62 -3.87
C GLN A 79 -18.83 -13.10 -2.98
N ILE A 80 -18.18 -12.22 -2.23
CA ILE A 80 -17.02 -12.52 -1.41
C ILE A 80 -17.49 -12.88 -0.01
N ASP A 81 -17.12 -14.07 0.44
CA ASP A 81 -17.29 -14.45 1.85
C ASP A 81 -16.17 -13.82 2.68
N ALA A 82 -16.53 -12.79 3.44
CA ALA A 82 -15.55 -12.04 4.25
C ALA A 82 -14.99 -12.87 5.42
N ASP A 83 -15.69 -13.92 5.85
CA ASP A 83 -15.27 -14.76 6.98
C ASP A 83 -14.17 -15.73 6.58
N ASP A 84 -14.06 -16.10 5.31
CA ASP A 84 -13.03 -16.97 4.77
C ASP A 84 -11.72 -16.24 4.40
N LEU A 85 -11.71 -14.91 4.42
CA LEU A 85 -10.55 -14.12 4.02
C LEU A 85 -9.45 -14.12 5.10
N ASP A 86 -8.19 -14.20 4.67
CA ASP A 86 -7.06 -13.86 5.52
C ASP A 86 -7.00 -12.35 5.81
N LEU A 87 -6.06 -11.92 6.66
CA LEU A 87 -5.93 -10.53 7.08
C LEU A 87 -5.75 -9.56 5.90
N VAL A 88 -4.91 -9.92 4.92
CA VAL A 88 -4.57 -9.06 3.78
C VAL A 88 -5.79 -8.86 2.88
N HIS A 89 -6.43 -9.97 2.50
CA HIS A 89 -7.62 -9.95 1.67
C HIS A 89 -8.83 -9.33 2.39
N TYR A 90 -8.97 -9.54 3.69
CA TYR A 90 -10.01 -8.89 4.48
C TYR A 90 -9.83 -7.37 4.54
N ALA A 91 -8.62 -6.88 4.77
CA ALA A 91 -8.34 -5.45 4.74
C ALA A 91 -8.59 -4.84 3.36
N ALA A 92 -8.19 -5.54 2.29
CA ALA A 92 -8.48 -5.15 0.91
C ALA A 92 -9.99 -5.09 0.64
N TYR A 93 -10.74 -6.11 1.08
CA TYR A 93 -12.21 -6.16 0.98
C TYR A 93 -12.87 -4.97 1.69
N LYS A 94 -12.50 -4.71 2.95
CA LYS A 94 -13.04 -3.58 3.72
C LYS A 94 -12.73 -2.24 3.03
N ARG A 95 -11.52 -2.06 2.51
CA ARG A 95 -11.14 -0.87 1.74
C ARG A 95 -12.01 -0.72 0.49
N CYS A 96 -12.23 -1.79 -0.28
CA CYS A 96 -13.10 -1.77 -1.45
C CYS A 96 -14.54 -1.39 -1.10
N CYS A 97 -15.10 -1.95 -0.03
CA CYS A 97 -16.42 -1.60 0.47
C CYS A 97 -16.52 -0.11 0.81
N MET A 98 -15.50 0.42 1.53
CA MET A 98 -15.46 1.84 1.91
C MET A 98 -15.38 2.74 0.68
N LEU A 99 -14.47 2.46 -0.26
CA LEU A 99 -14.30 3.24 -1.49
C LEU A 99 -15.56 3.22 -2.36
N ASN A 100 -16.19 2.06 -2.53
CA ASN A 100 -17.42 1.94 -3.31
C ASN A 100 -18.59 2.69 -2.65
N HIS A 101 -18.67 2.62 -1.32
CA HIS A 101 -19.65 3.38 -0.56
C HIS A 101 -19.45 4.89 -0.69
N LEU A 102 -18.19 5.36 -0.65
CA LEU A 102 -17.84 6.78 -0.85
C LEU A 102 -18.21 7.24 -2.27
N ALA A 103 -17.96 6.42 -3.29
CA ALA A 103 -18.32 6.73 -4.67
C ALA A 103 -19.82 6.92 -4.89
N LYS A 104 -20.66 6.24 -4.11
CA LYS A 104 -22.15 6.39 -4.13
C LYS A 104 -22.64 7.60 -3.34
N SER A 105 -21.88 8.05 -2.37
CA SER A 105 -22.34 9.06 -1.41
C SER A 105 -22.31 10.45 -2.02
N LYS A 106 -23.45 11.16 -1.97
CA LYS A 106 -23.54 12.59 -2.27
C LYS A 106 -23.08 13.47 -1.08
N VAL A 107 -22.93 12.88 0.08
CA VAL A 107 -22.48 13.56 1.31
C VAL A 107 -21.00 13.29 1.48
N GLY A 108 -20.21 14.35 1.51
CA GLY A 108 -18.75 14.26 1.40
C GLY A 108 -18.08 13.34 2.40
N PHE A 109 -16.89 12.94 2.04
CA PHE A 109 -15.92 12.10 2.75
C PHE A 109 -15.86 12.36 4.27
N ALA A 110 -15.99 13.62 4.69
CA ALA A 110 -15.79 14.04 6.07
C ALA A 110 -16.82 13.49 7.07
N VAL A 111 -18.08 13.25 6.67
CA VAL A 111 -19.13 12.83 7.62
C VAL A 111 -19.03 11.33 7.89
N LYS A 112 -18.58 10.52 6.92
CA LYS A 112 -18.45 9.07 7.07
C LYS A 112 -17.15 8.62 7.70
N ALA A 113 -16.07 9.36 7.51
CA ALA A 113 -14.81 9.13 8.21
C ALA A 113 -14.92 9.25 9.75
N LEU A 114 -16.02 9.81 10.25
CA LEU A 114 -16.31 9.91 11.69
C LEU A 114 -17.17 8.76 12.23
N GLN A 115 -17.73 7.90 11.39
CA GLN A 115 -18.54 6.77 11.81
C GLN A 115 -17.68 5.54 12.02
N ARG A 116 -17.80 4.93 13.19
CA ARG A 116 -17.16 3.64 13.47
C ARG A 116 -17.84 2.55 12.65
N GLU A 117 -17.07 1.88 11.79
CA GLU A 117 -17.56 0.73 11.05
C GLU A 117 -17.27 -0.59 11.77
N PRO A 118 -18.21 -1.54 11.78
CA PRO A 118 -17.96 -2.85 12.36
C PRO A 118 -16.93 -3.60 11.52
N ILE A 119 -15.99 -4.23 12.21
CA ILE A 119 -15.01 -5.15 11.64
C ILE A 119 -15.09 -6.49 12.35
N ARG A 120 -14.65 -7.55 11.68
CA ARG A 120 -14.46 -8.87 12.27
C ARG A 120 -13.47 -8.78 13.44
N GLU A 121 -13.65 -9.60 14.47
CA GLU A 121 -12.71 -9.65 15.59
C GLU A 121 -11.30 -9.98 15.09
N LEU A 122 -10.33 -9.15 15.44
CA LEU A 122 -8.95 -9.31 14.98
C LEU A 122 -8.28 -10.58 15.51
N THR A 123 -8.73 -11.09 16.64
CA THR A 123 -8.32 -12.39 17.19
C THR A 123 -8.60 -13.56 16.26
N SER A 124 -9.56 -13.41 15.32
CA SER A 124 -9.85 -14.44 14.32
C SER A 124 -8.75 -14.60 13.27
N PHE A 125 -7.81 -13.64 13.15
CA PHE A 125 -6.78 -13.70 12.13
C PHE A 125 -5.51 -14.45 12.57
N THR A 126 -5.16 -14.43 13.84
CA THR A 126 -4.02 -15.17 14.39
C THR A 126 -3.90 -14.92 15.90
N ALA A 127 -2.69 -14.96 16.44
CA ALA A 127 -2.36 -14.77 17.84
C ALA A 127 -2.63 -13.34 18.39
N TYR A 128 -3.39 -12.51 17.69
CA TYR A 128 -3.87 -11.27 18.26
C TYR A 128 -4.77 -11.57 19.50
N PRO A 129 -4.67 -10.90 20.63
CA PRO A 129 -3.96 -9.63 20.84
C PRO A 129 -2.46 -9.74 21.16
N ASN A 130 -1.86 -10.92 21.09
CA ASN A 130 -0.42 -11.06 21.27
C ASN A 130 0.32 -10.57 20.01
N ASN A 131 0.50 -9.26 19.92
CA ASN A 131 1.11 -8.61 18.77
C ASN A 131 2.55 -9.04 18.49
N ASP A 132 3.25 -9.65 19.47
CA ASP A 132 4.59 -10.21 19.28
C ASP A 132 4.61 -11.39 18.29
N MET A 133 3.43 -11.98 18.02
CA MET A 133 3.28 -13.06 17.04
C MET A 133 2.95 -12.56 15.62
N LEU A 134 2.65 -11.28 15.45
CA LEU A 134 2.29 -10.68 14.16
C LEU A 134 3.47 -9.89 13.60
N SER A 135 3.83 -10.15 12.35
CA SER A 135 4.89 -9.40 11.66
C SER A 135 4.60 -7.88 11.68
N PRO A 136 5.62 -7.02 11.55
CA PRO A 136 5.39 -5.58 11.44
C PRO A 136 4.42 -5.21 10.32
N TYR A 137 4.46 -5.94 9.20
CA TYR A 137 3.52 -5.74 8.09
C TYR A 137 2.07 -6.11 8.49
N SER A 138 1.86 -7.23 9.18
CA SER A 138 0.52 -7.59 9.68
C SER A 138 -0.02 -6.58 10.68
N GLN A 139 0.83 -6.11 11.59
CA GLN A 139 0.47 -5.04 12.53
C GLN A 139 0.12 -3.74 11.80
N PHE A 140 0.86 -3.39 10.74
CA PHE A 140 0.58 -2.22 9.90
C PHE A 140 -0.79 -2.32 9.21
N ILE A 141 -1.14 -3.50 8.66
CA ILE A 141 -2.45 -3.72 8.03
C ILE A 141 -3.56 -3.55 9.06
N ILE A 142 -3.44 -4.16 10.24
CA ILE A 142 -4.42 -4.03 11.33
C ILE A 142 -4.56 -2.57 11.76
N TYR A 143 -3.44 -1.90 11.97
CA TYR A 143 -3.42 -0.50 12.41
C TYR A 143 -4.14 0.40 11.39
N SER A 144 -3.79 0.28 10.10
CA SER A 144 -4.40 1.05 9.03
C SER A 144 -5.90 0.77 8.90
N LEU A 145 -6.32 -0.51 9.01
CA LEU A 145 -7.73 -0.90 8.96
C LEU A 145 -8.52 -0.27 10.11
N LEU A 146 -7.95 -0.25 11.31
CA LEU A 146 -8.60 0.34 12.48
C LEU A 146 -8.71 1.86 12.38
N GLU A 147 -7.66 2.54 11.86
CA GLU A 147 -7.74 3.98 11.57
C GLU A 147 -8.84 4.28 10.55
N ASP A 148 -8.87 3.55 9.43
CA ASP A 148 -9.80 3.78 8.32
C ASP A 148 -11.26 3.51 8.71
N THR A 149 -11.48 2.59 9.65
CA THR A 149 -12.81 2.24 10.16
C THR A 149 -13.18 2.97 11.46
N ASN A 150 -12.37 3.95 11.87
CA ASN A 150 -12.54 4.75 13.08
C ASN A 150 -12.66 3.88 14.35
N ASN A 151 -11.94 2.78 14.40
CA ASN A 151 -11.82 1.91 15.57
C ASN A 151 -10.57 2.28 16.39
N PRO A 152 -10.54 1.98 17.71
CA PRO A 152 -9.35 2.19 18.52
C PRO A 152 -8.16 1.37 18.00
N THR A 153 -7.02 2.03 17.78
CA THR A 153 -5.78 1.36 17.39
C THR A 153 -5.10 0.69 18.59
N PRO A 154 -4.51 -0.50 18.43
CA PRO A 154 -3.82 -1.18 19.50
C PRO A 154 -2.48 -0.52 19.81
N GLN A 155 -1.94 -0.81 21.00
CA GLN A 155 -0.55 -0.53 21.28
C GLN A 155 0.35 -1.41 20.39
N VAL A 156 1.39 -0.80 19.84
CA VAL A 156 2.32 -1.50 18.92
C VAL A 156 3.32 -2.36 19.69
N ALA A 157 3.57 -3.56 19.21
CA ALA A 157 4.51 -4.52 19.81
C ALA A 157 5.60 -4.89 18.76
N LEU A 158 6.62 -4.06 18.66
CA LEU A 158 7.68 -4.18 17.65
C LEU A 158 9.05 -4.53 18.24
N SER A 159 9.19 -4.65 19.56
CA SER A 159 10.47 -4.82 20.23
C SER A 159 11.21 -6.09 19.82
N SER A 160 10.48 -7.21 19.67
CA SER A 160 11.03 -8.50 19.25
C SER A 160 11.47 -8.54 17.77
N TYR A 161 11.08 -7.55 16.97
CA TYR A 161 11.44 -7.43 15.55
C TYR A 161 12.59 -6.46 15.32
N ARG A 162 13.02 -5.71 16.34
CA ARG A 162 14.03 -4.64 16.21
C ARG A 162 15.44 -5.20 16.17
N THR A 163 16.23 -4.76 15.19
CA THR A 163 17.68 -5.00 15.07
C THR A 163 18.46 -3.69 15.03
N ALA A 164 19.79 -3.76 14.95
CA ALA A 164 20.62 -2.57 14.77
C ALA A 164 20.32 -1.84 13.45
N ASP A 165 19.95 -2.59 12.40
CA ASP A 165 19.82 -2.08 11.02
C ASP A 165 18.34 -1.80 10.60
N GLY A 166 17.37 -2.12 11.45
CA GLY A 166 15.96 -1.92 11.15
C GLY A 166 15.06 -2.94 11.83
N TYR A 167 14.02 -3.41 11.11
CA TYR A 167 13.05 -4.38 11.62
C TYR A 167 13.01 -5.63 10.72
N THR A 168 12.79 -6.78 11.35
CA THR A 168 12.73 -8.10 10.70
C THR A 168 11.29 -8.53 10.47
N ASN A 169 11.06 -9.50 9.56
CA ASN A 169 9.74 -10.08 9.31
C ASN A 169 9.30 -11.07 10.40
N THR A 170 10.26 -11.63 11.15
CA THR A 170 10.02 -12.65 12.19
C THR A 170 10.61 -12.20 13.52
N PRO A 171 9.99 -12.57 14.66
CA PRO A 171 10.52 -12.23 15.98
C PRO A 171 11.95 -12.75 16.15
N ASN A 172 12.84 -11.91 16.69
CA ASN A 172 14.26 -12.20 16.89
C ASN A 172 15.02 -12.59 15.61
N GLY A 173 14.51 -12.19 14.44
CA GLY A 173 15.18 -12.34 13.16
C GLY A 173 16.51 -11.60 13.12
N GLN A 174 17.42 -12.01 12.22
CA GLN A 174 18.77 -11.43 12.13
C GLN A 174 18.89 -10.38 11.03
N ALA A 175 18.20 -10.55 9.92
CA ALA A 175 18.26 -9.64 8.77
C ALA A 175 17.06 -8.69 8.76
N ALA A 176 17.33 -7.39 8.77
CA ALA A 176 16.29 -6.39 8.59
C ALA A 176 15.75 -6.43 7.17
N SER A 177 14.42 -6.28 7.05
CA SER A 177 13.70 -6.18 5.78
C SER A 177 13.25 -4.74 5.55
N THR A 178 13.34 -4.27 4.31
CA THR A 178 12.86 -2.94 3.92
C THR A 178 11.37 -2.77 4.24
N ASN A 179 10.55 -3.75 3.88
CA ASN A 179 9.11 -3.68 4.08
C ASN A 179 8.71 -3.77 5.56
N ALA A 180 9.38 -4.63 6.34
CA ALA A 180 9.14 -4.69 7.78
C ALA A 180 9.56 -3.38 8.48
N THR A 181 10.68 -2.80 8.06
CA THR A 181 11.17 -1.53 8.60
C THR A 181 10.23 -0.38 8.23
N ALA A 182 9.81 -0.29 6.97
CA ALA A 182 8.84 0.71 6.52
C ALA A 182 7.51 0.59 7.28
N ALA A 183 6.97 -0.63 7.41
CA ALA A 183 5.73 -0.89 8.15
C ALA A 183 5.83 -0.47 9.62
N ALA A 184 6.92 -0.88 10.31
CA ALA A 184 7.17 -0.53 11.70
C ALA A 184 7.27 0.99 11.90
N LEU A 185 8.02 1.68 11.04
CA LEU A 185 8.17 3.13 11.09
C LEU A 185 6.83 3.83 10.86
N MET A 186 6.03 3.39 9.89
CA MET A 186 4.72 4.01 9.64
C MET A 186 3.79 3.92 10.85
N ILE A 187 3.74 2.77 11.53
CA ILE A 187 2.93 2.62 12.73
C ILE A 187 3.46 3.51 13.86
N LYS A 188 4.77 3.49 14.10
CA LYS A 188 5.42 4.33 15.14
C LYS A 188 5.20 5.82 14.86
N GLY A 189 5.44 6.25 13.64
CA GLY A 189 5.21 7.65 13.25
C GLY A 189 3.77 8.10 13.48
N GLN A 190 2.81 7.23 13.24
CA GLN A 190 1.40 7.53 13.42
C GLN A 190 0.99 7.53 14.90
N SER A 191 1.54 6.63 15.73
CA SER A 191 1.19 6.48 17.15
C SER A 191 1.99 7.37 18.10
N GLU A 192 3.28 7.59 17.80
CA GLU A 192 4.24 8.23 18.70
C GLU A 192 4.77 9.58 18.15
N GLY A 193 4.58 9.83 16.85
CA GLY A 193 5.12 10.97 16.12
C GLY A 193 6.32 10.59 15.24
N TYR A 194 6.55 11.37 14.19
CA TYR A 194 7.56 11.10 13.16
C TYR A 194 8.94 11.60 13.63
N ASP A 195 9.70 10.73 14.30
CA ASP A 195 11.10 10.98 14.69
C ASP A 195 12.06 10.43 13.60
N ASN A 196 12.88 11.33 13.04
CA ASN A 196 13.78 11.02 11.94
C ASN A 196 14.92 10.05 12.31
N THR A 197 15.20 9.85 13.60
CA THR A 197 16.35 9.05 14.04
C THR A 197 16.30 7.62 13.51
N GLU A 198 15.14 6.97 13.59
CA GLU A 198 14.98 5.60 13.08
C GLU A 198 14.78 5.55 11.56
N ALA A 199 14.22 6.59 10.94
CA ALA A 199 14.04 6.64 9.49
C ALA A 199 15.38 6.62 8.72
N ILE A 200 16.47 7.05 9.37
CA ILE A 200 17.85 6.93 8.83
C ILE A 200 18.21 5.46 8.55
N LEU A 201 17.72 4.51 9.36
CA LEU A 201 17.96 3.08 9.13
C LEU A 201 17.36 2.63 7.80
N LEU A 202 16.11 3.02 7.55
CA LEU A 202 15.46 2.71 6.27
C LEU A 202 16.19 3.38 5.09
N ARG A 203 16.61 4.65 5.24
CA ARG A 203 17.39 5.34 4.21
C ARG A 203 18.68 4.60 3.87
N ASN A 204 19.36 4.02 4.86
CA ASN A 204 20.62 3.30 4.66
C ASN A 204 20.46 1.94 3.95
N MET A 205 19.21 1.44 3.80
CA MET A 205 18.92 0.23 3.01
C MET A 205 18.84 0.51 1.50
N GLN A 206 18.94 1.79 1.08
CA GLN A 206 18.87 2.13 -0.33
C GLN A 206 20.13 1.65 -1.07
N HIS A 207 19.92 1.03 -2.23
CA HIS A 207 20.97 0.63 -3.16
C HIS A 207 21.41 1.82 -4.02
N GLU A 208 22.65 1.82 -4.48
CA GLU A 208 23.24 2.91 -5.29
C GLU A 208 22.50 3.19 -6.61
N CYS A 209 21.76 2.22 -7.16
CA CYS A 209 20.89 2.43 -8.33
C CYS A 209 19.61 3.22 -8.01
N GLY A 210 19.40 3.63 -6.76
CA GLY A 210 18.21 4.38 -6.31
C GLY A 210 17.07 3.53 -5.78
N GLY A 211 17.03 2.22 -6.07
CA GLY A 211 16.03 1.29 -5.57
C GLY A 211 16.33 0.75 -4.17
N PHE A 212 15.38 0.02 -3.60
CA PHE A 212 15.52 -0.68 -2.33
C PHE A 212 15.35 -2.18 -2.53
N LYS A 213 16.19 -2.98 -1.88
CA LYS A 213 16.07 -4.44 -1.85
C LYS A 213 15.08 -4.85 -0.77
N ALA A 214 14.32 -5.93 -0.99
CA ALA A 214 13.45 -6.47 0.04
C ALA A 214 14.21 -6.86 1.31
N GLU A 215 15.38 -7.49 1.13
CA GLU A 215 16.34 -7.85 2.18
C GLU A 215 17.78 -7.72 1.63
N PRO A 216 18.80 -7.59 2.49
CA PRO A 216 20.20 -7.49 2.03
C PRO A 216 20.65 -8.64 1.14
N SER A 217 20.10 -9.84 1.35
CA SER A 217 20.41 -11.07 0.59
C SER A 217 19.76 -11.15 -0.79
N THR A 218 18.76 -10.32 -1.07
CA THR A 218 18.09 -10.34 -2.40
C THR A 218 19.05 -9.85 -3.49
N PRO A 219 18.98 -10.44 -4.70
CA PRO A 219 19.95 -10.13 -5.76
C PRO A 219 19.81 -8.70 -6.27
N MET A 220 18.59 -8.16 -6.35
CA MET A 220 18.30 -6.84 -6.91
C MET A 220 17.21 -6.11 -6.13
N PRO A 221 17.15 -4.77 -6.23
CA PRO A 221 16.01 -3.98 -5.78
C PRO A 221 14.73 -4.32 -6.55
N ASP A 222 13.57 -4.07 -5.93
CA ASP A 222 12.25 -4.24 -6.51
C ASP A 222 11.38 -2.99 -6.29
N LEU A 223 10.33 -2.86 -7.10
CA LEU A 223 9.49 -1.67 -7.10
C LEU A 223 8.65 -1.54 -5.82
N LEU A 224 8.17 -2.66 -5.25
CA LEU A 224 7.38 -2.66 -4.01
C LEU A 224 8.21 -2.15 -2.84
N SER A 225 9.41 -2.72 -2.63
CA SER A 225 10.33 -2.31 -1.58
C SER A 225 10.75 -0.84 -1.75
N THR A 226 10.98 -0.42 -2.99
CA THR A 226 11.33 0.96 -3.30
C THR A 226 10.19 1.93 -2.99
N ALA A 227 8.99 1.64 -3.44
CA ALA A 227 7.83 2.51 -3.22
C ALA A 227 7.47 2.65 -1.74
N THR A 228 7.47 1.53 -1.00
CA THR A 228 7.15 1.55 0.44
C THR A 228 8.21 2.30 1.24
N ALA A 229 9.50 2.14 0.90
CA ALA A 229 10.58 2.88 1.55
C ALA A 229 10.51 4.38 1.26
N LEU A 230 10.38 4.78 -0.01
CA LEU A 230 10.29 6.19 -0.42
C LEU A 230 9.07 6.87 0.21
N PHE A 231 7.90 6.22 0.19
CA PHE A 231 6.70 6.73 0.84
C PHE A 231 6.93 6.95 2.35
N THR A 232 7.51 5.98 3.02
CA THR A 232 7.81 6.10 4.46
C THR A 232 8.79 7.23 4.72
N LEU A 233 9.91 7.31 4.00
CA LEU A 233 10.88 8.40 4.12
C LEU A 233 10.24 9.77 3.89
N SER A 234 9.35 9.90 2.90
CA SER A 234 8.62 11.15 2.65
C SER A 234 7.73 11.56 3.82
N CYS A 235 7.09 10.60 4.52
CA CYS A 235 6.31 10.88 5.73
C CYS A 235 7.16 11.38 6.88
N TYR A 236 8.43 10.96 6.94
CA TYR A 236 9.41 11.38 7.93
C TYR A 236 10.21 12.64 7.50
N ASN A 237 9.95 13.19 6.32
CA ASN A 237 10.72 14.28 5.72
C ASN A 237 12.24 13.95 5.64
N VAL A 238 12.57 12.71 5.35
CA VAL A 238 13.95 12.22 5.16
C VAL A 238 14.20 12.01 3.67
N THR A 239 15.19 12.74 3.14
CA THR A 239 15.59 12.61 1.74
C THR A 239 16.30 11.27 1.50
N PRO A 240 15.97 10.53 0.43
CA PRO A 240 16.71 9.34 0.01
C PRO A 240 18.20 9.63 -0.22
N GLN A 241 19.06 8.62 -0.12
CA GLN A 241 20.50 8.77 -0.31
C GLN A 241 20.88 8.93 -1.77
N TYR A 242 20.15 8.25 -2.67
CA TYR A 242 20.34 8.25 -4.12
C TYR A 242 19.04 8.63 -4.82
N SER A 243 19.15 9.23 -6.02
CA SER A 243 17.97 9.46 -6.85
C SER A 243 17.33 8.14 -7.27
N ALA A 244 16.03 8.01 -7.12
CA ALA A 244 15.28 6.83 -7.54
C ALA A 244 14.57 6.99 -8.88
N SER A 245 14.67 8.16 -9.53
CA SER A 245 13.91 8.46 -10.75
C SER A 245 14.19 7.46 -11.87
N GLU A 246 15.46 7.24 -12.24
CA GLU A 246 15.82 6.29 -13.29
C GLU A 246 15.43 4.85 -12.94
N PHE A 247 15.56 4.48 -11.66
CA PHE A 247 15.11 3.17 -11.20
C PHE A 247 13.61 2.98 -11.41
N ILE A 248 12.79 3.95 -11.03
CA ILE A 248 11.33 3.87 -11.19
C ILE A 248 10.94 3.84 -12.67
N GLU A 249 11.56 4.70 -13.50
CA GLU A 249 11.33 4.77 -14.95
C GLU A 249 11.65 3.43 -15.64
N ALA A 250 12.70 2.72 -15.20
CA ALA A 250 13.07 1.42 -15.76
C ALA A 250 12.01 0.32 -15.55
N HIS A 251 11.06 0.51 -14.62
CA HIS A 251 9.95 -0.41 -14.37
C HIS A 251 8.69 -0.08 -15.18
N TRP A 252 8.68 1.04 -15.90
CA TRP A 252 7.58 1.41 -16.79
C TRP A 252 7.58 0.56 -18.04
N LEU A 253 6.43 -0.02 -18.39
CA LEU A 253 6.25 -0.85 -19.58
C LEU A 253 5.43 -0.16 -20.67
N ASP A 254 5.59 -0.64 -21.90
CA ASP A 254 4.83 -0.13 -23.05
C ASP A 254 3.32 -0.29 -22.93
N SER A 255 2.85 -1.20 -22.10
CA SER A 255 1.43 -1.34 -21.73
C SER A 255 0.85 -0.11 -21.04
N GLY A 256 1.68 0.77 -20.47
CA GLY A 256 1.27 1.90 -19.63
C GLY A 256 1.19 1.57 -18.13
N GLY A 257 1.52 0.35 -17.73
CA GLY A 257 1.65 -0.07 -16.33
C GLY A 257 3.11 -0.24 -15.91
N PHE A 258 3.32 -0.60 -14.65
CA PHE A 258 4.64 -0.89 -14.09
C PHE A 258 4.80 -2.38 -13.78
N ALA A 259 6.05 -2.85 -13.85
CA ALA A 259 6.46 -4.20 -13.50
C ALA A 259 7.08 -4.27 -12.09
N ALA A 260 7.14 -5.46 -11.51
CA ALA A 260 7.73 -5.69 -10.18
C ALA A 260 9.24 -5.49 -10.17
N THR A 261 9.91 -6.00 -11.19
CA THR A 261 11.35 -5.92 -11.40
C THR A 261 11.65 -5.58 -12.85
N ILE A 262 12.87 -5.15 -13.14
CA ILE A 262 13.31 -4.86 -14.51
C ILE A 262 13.38 -6.11 -15.41
N LEU A 263 13.22 -7.30 -14.85
CA LEU A 263 13.21 -8.57 -15.59
C LEU A 263 11.79 -9.03 -15.94
N ASP A 264 10.76 -8.40 -15.36
CA ASP A 264 9.37 -8.73 -15.65
C ASP A 264 8.91 -8.03 -16.92
N SER A 265 8.21 -8.78 -17.77
CA SER A 265 7.60 -8.26 -19.01
C SER A 265 6.12 -7.92 -18.87
N GLU A 266 5.52 -8.18 -17.71
CA GLU A 266 4.10 -7.99 -17.44
C GLU A 266 3.88 -6.96 -16.34
N SER A 267 2.94 -6.06 -16.58
CA SER A 267 2.45 -5.10 -15.59
C SER A 267 1.12 -5.55 -14.99
N ASP A 268 0.81 -5.05 -13.81
CA ASP A 268 -0.47 -5.22 -13.14
C ASP A 268 -0.86 -3.95 -12.35
N VAL A 269 -2.05 -3.94 -11.78
CA VAL A 269 -2.53 -2.78 -11.00
C VAL A 269 -1.78 -2.61 -9.69
N GLU A 270 -1.27 -3.68 -9.09
CA GLU A 270 -0.48 -3.63 -7.86
C GLU A 270 0.83 -2.86 -8.10
N TYR A 271 1.64 -3.30 -9.08
CA TYR A 271 2.91 -2.63 -9.37
C TYR A 271 2.72 -1.26 -10.02
N THR A 272 1.63 -1.05 -10.75
CA THR A 272 1.25 0.28 -11.24
C THR A 272 0.95 1.23 -10.07
N PHE A 273 0.28 0.75 -9.03
CA PHE A 273 0.09 1.51 -7.80
C PHE A 273 1.44 1.84 -7.13
N TYR A 274 2.35 0.86 -6.98
CA TYR A 274 3.66 1.11 -6.38
C TYR A 274 4.52 2.06 -7.21
N GLY A 275 4.51 1.96 -8.53
CA GLY A 275 5.21 2.90 -9.41
C GLY A 275 4.75 4.35 -9.22
N LEU A 276 3.44 4.57 -9.21
CA LEU A 276 2.88 5.91 -8.97
C LEU A 276 3.09 6.39 -7.52
N LEU A 277 3.06 5.48 -6.54
CA LEU A 277 3.37 5.82 -5.15
C LEU A 277 4.83 6.29 -5.01
N ALA A 278 5.77 5.58 -5.65
CA ALA A 278 7.18 5.92 -5.67
C ALA A 278 7.42 7.29 -6.32
N LEU A 279 6.82 7.55 -7.49
CA LEU A 279 6.88 8.86 -8.15
C LEU A 279 6.34 9.99 -7.26
N GLY A 280 5.26 9.76 -6.54
CA GLY A 280 4.66 10.76 -5.66
C GLY A 280 5.44 11.01 -4.37
N ALA A 281 6.40 10.15 -4.05
CA ALA A 281 7.26 10.26 -2.87
C ALA A 281 8.61 10.94 -3.16
N LEU A 282 8.94 11.15 -4.46
CA LEU A 282 10.11 11.94 -4.89
C LEU A 282 9.85 13.43 -4.68
#